data_9182502ff3b24a1e904b89650c16bcb0
#
_entry.id   9182502ff3b24a1e904b89650c16bcb0
#
_cell.length_a   1.000
_cell.length_b   1.000
_cell.length_c   1.000
_cell.angle_alpha   90.00
_cell.angle_beta   90.00
_cell.angle_gamma   90.00
#
_symmetry.space_group_name_H-M   'P 1'
#
loop_
_entity.id
_entity.type
_entity.pdbx_description
1 polymer ?
#
loop_
_entity_poly.entity_id
_entity_poly.type
_entity_poly.pdbx_seq_one_letter_code
_entity_poly.pdbx_strand_id
1 'polypeptide(L)' 'MSIAEDYLKQQMNSWEFAKTFLEEKVKLDIEYRLEDLKRDIQNRKSPEELIQKVDSIEKFVLSV' A
#
# COMPACT_ATOMS: atom_id res chain seq x y z
N MET A 1 -17.19 33.12 12.92
CA MET A 1 -16.77 32.03 12.06
C MET A 1 -17.78 31.77 10.97
N SER A 2 -17.32 31.66 9.75
CA SER A 2 -18.23 31.35 8.66
C SER A 2 -18.41 29.83 8.55
N ILE A 3 -19.59 29.42 8.12
CA ILE A 3 -19.91 28.02 7.87
C ILE A 3 -18.97 27.42 6.81
N ALA A 4 -18.55 28.24 5.86
CA ALA A 4 -17.64 27.85 4.79
C ALA A 4 -16.25 27.46 5.33
N GLU A 5 -15.74 28.18 6.33
CA GLU A 5 -14.45 27.86 6.94
C GLU A 5 -14.49 26.54 7.69
N ASP A 6 -15.57 26.31 8.45
CA ASP A 6 -15.75 25.04 9.17
C ASP A 6 -15.88 23.87 8.20
N TYR A 7 -16.57 24.05 7.10
CA TYR A 7 -16.71 23.05 6.06
C TYR A 7 -15.38 22.71 5.41
N LEU A 8 -14.57 23.73 5.09
CA LEU A 8 -13.24 23.53 4.52
C LEU A 8 -12.30 22.78 5.49
N LYS A 9 -12.36 23.16 6.77
CA LYS A 9 -11.57 22.45 7.79
C LYS A 9 -11.96 20.98 7.91
N GLN A 10 -13.25 20.68 7.89
CA GLN A 10 -13.72 19.31 7.92
C GLN A 10 -13.29 18.52 6.70
N GLN A 11 -13.34 19.11 5.53
CA GLN A 11 -12.88 18.46 4.30
C GLN A 11 -11.39 18.21 4.32
N MET A 12 -10.58 19.16 4.79
CA MET A 12 -9.14 19.00 4.90
C MET A 12 -8.79 17.88 5.87
N ASN A 13 -9.46 17.81 7.00
CA ASN A 13 -9.23 16.73 7.97
C ASN A 13 -9.61 15.37 7.40
N SER A 14 -10.72 15.28 6.68
CA SER A 14 -11.13 14.05 6.00
C SER A 14 -10.12 13.62 4.95
N TRP A 15 -9.59 14.58 4.19
CA TRP A 15 -8.60 14.32 3.15
C TRP A 15 -7.30 13.80 3.76
N GLU A 16 -6.79 14.47 4.79
CA GLU A 16 -5.59 14.03 5.49
C GLU A 16 -5.76 12.65 6.11
N PHE A 17 -6.90 12.40 6.73
CA PHE A 17 -7.22 11.10 7.30
C PHE A 17 -7.26 10.02 6.22
N ALA A 18 -7.93 10.27 5.11
CA ALA A 18 -8.03 9.32 4.00
C ALA A 18 -6.66 9.05 3.40
N LYS A 19 -5.84 10.09 3.24
CA LYS A 19 -4.48 9.95 2.72
C LYS A 19 -3.62 9.09 3.65
N THR A 20 -3.64 9.36 4.93
CA THR A 20 -2.90 8.58 5.93
C THR A 20 -3.36 7.14 5.94
N PHE A 21 -4.68 6.90 5.89
CA PHE A 21 -5.24 5.56 5.84
C PHE A 21 -4.77 4.79 4.60
N LEU A 22 -4.79 5.45 3.44
CA LEU A 22 -4.33 4.82 2.19
C LEU A 22 -2.84 4.52 2.22
N GLU A 23 -2.03 5.42 2.77
CA GLU A 23 -0.59 5.21 2.90
C GLU A 23 -0.29 4.02 3.82
N GLU A 24 -0.99 3.90 4.94
CA GLU A 24 -0.83 2.77 5.85
C GLU A 24 -1.29 1.46 5.21
N LYS A 25 -2.40 1.49 4.49
CA LYS A 25 -2.90 0.31 3.79
C LYS A 25 -1.92 -0.18 2.72
N VAL A 26 -1.37 0.74 1.93
CA VAL A 26 -0.37 0.41 0.91
C VAL A 26 0.87 -0.19 1.57
N LYS A 27 1.32 0.39 2.67
CA LYS A 27 2.46 -0.11 3.42
C LYS A 27 2.22 -1.55 3.91
N LEU A 28 1.04 -1.82 4.48
CA LEU A 28 0.68 -3.15 4.94
C LEU A 28 0.60 -4.14 3.78
N ASP A 29 0.06 -3.73 2.64
CA ASP A 29 0.00 -4.57 1.46
C ASP A 29 1.41 -4.93 0.96
N ILE A 30 2.32 -3.97 0.96
CA ILE A 30 3.71 -4.21 0.57
C ILE A 30 4.37 -5.18 1.55
N GLU A 31 4.20 -4.96 2.84
CA GLU A 31 4.74 -5.85 3.88
C GLU A 31 4.22 -7.27 3.71
N TYR A 32 2.93 -7.43 3.46
CA TYR A 32 2.33 -8.75 3.24
C TYR A 32 2.93 -9.43 2.01
N ARG A 33 3.08 -8.70 0.92
CA ARG A 33 3.66 -9.25 -0.32
C ARG A 33 5.11 -9.66 -0.13
N LEU A 34 5.89 -8.89 0.62
CA LEU A 34 7.28 -9.23 0.93
C LEU A 34 7.37 -10.44 1.84
N GLU A 35 6.49 -10.56 2.83
CA GLU A 35 6.42 -11.74 3.70
C GLU A 35 6.06 -13.00 2.90
N ASP A 36 5.12 -12.89 1.98
CA ASP A 36 4.73 -13.98 1.11
C ASP A 36 5.89 -14.43 0.22
N LEU A 37 6.62 -13.47 -0.35
CA LEU A 37 7.81 -13.76 -1.15
C LEU A 37 8.89 -14.44 -0.31
N LYS A 38 9.13 -13.94 0.90
CA LYS A 38 10.09 -14.53 1.82
C LYS A 38 9.73 -15.98 2.14
N ARG A 39 8.46 -16.25 2.36
CA ARG A 39 7.97 -17.61 2.62
C ARG A 39 8.23 -18.52 1.43
N ASP A 40 8.00 -18.04 0.22
CA ASP A 40 8.23 -18.81 -1.00
C ASP A 40 9.71 -19.14 -1.19
N ILE A 41 10.59 -18.18 -0.88
CA ILE A 41 12.03 -18.41 -0.93
C ILE A 41 12.42 -19.48 0.10
N GLN A 42 11.87 -19.41 1.30
CA GLN A 42 12.12 -20.42 2.35
C GLN A 42 11.60 -21.80 1.94
N ASN A 43 10.49 -21.86 1.23
CA ASN A 43 9.90 -23.10 0.74
C ASN A 43 10.54 -23.58 -0.56
N ARG A 44 11.59 -22.92 -1.03
CA ARG A 44 12.34 -23.29 -2.22
C ARG A 44 11.48 -23.39 -3.47
N LYS A 45 10.58 -22.41 -3.65
CA LYS A 45 9.81 -22.30 -4.87
C LYS A 45 10.74 -22.09 -6.06
N SER A 46 10.27 -22.44 -7.27
CA SER A 46 11.09 -22.30 -8.47
C SER A 46 11.47 -20.85 -8.72
N PRO A 47 12.65 -20.58 -9.32
CA PRO A 47 13.05 -19.22 -9.67
C PRO A 47 12.01 -18.48 -10.52
N GLU A 48 11.31 -19.18 -11.39
CA GLU A 48 10.28 -18.60 -12.25
C GLU A 48 9.10 -18.06 -11.42
N GLU A 49 8.66 -18.82 -10.43
CA GLU A 49 7.60 -18.38 -9.52
C GLU A 49 8.04 -17.19 -8.69
N LEU A 50 9.28 -17.19 -8.21
CA LEU A 50 9.84 -16.09 -7.44
C LEU A 50 9.91 -14.81 -8.29
N ILE A 51 10.36 -14.92 -9.54
CA ILE A 51 10.43 -13.79 -10.46
C ILE A 51 9.02 -13.22 -10.72
N GLN A 52 8.03 -14.09 -10.93
CA GLN A 52 6.65 -13.64 -11.12
C GLN A 52 6.13 -12.84 -9.92
N LYS A 53 6.45 -13.28 -8.71
CA LYS A 53 6.06 -12.55 -7.51
C LYS A 53 6.78 -11.22 -7.39
N VAL A 54 8.07 -11.18 -7.69
CA VAL A 54 8.83 -9.93 -7.70
C VAL A 54 8.25 -8.96 -8.72
N ASP A 55 7.95 -9.42 -9.93
CA ASP A 55 7.32 -8.60 -10.96
C ASP A 55 5.96 -8.06 -10.50
N SER A 56 5.17 -8.87 -9.82
CA SER A 56 3.89 -8.45 -9.27
C SER A 56 4.07 -7.35 -8.22
N ILE A 57 5.06 -7.48 -7.35
CA ILE A 57 5.37 -6.47 -6.34
C ILE A 57 5.83 -5.18 -7.01
N GLU A 58 6.71 -5.26 -7.99
CA GLU A 58 7.17 -4.09 -8.74
C GLU A 58 6.01 -3.34 -9.39
N LYS A 59 5.11 -4.05 -10.04
CA LYS A 59 3.93 -3.45 -10.66
C LYS A 59 3.04 -2.77 -9.63
N PHE A 60 2.87 -3.39 -8.48
CA PHE A 60 2.09 -2.82 -7.39
C PHE A 60 2.72 -1.52 -6.89
N VAL A 61 4.03 -1.51 -6.64
CA VAL A 61 4.75 -0.34 -6.16
C VAL A 61 4.73 0.79 -7.18
N LEU A 62 4.92 0.47 -8.46
CA LEU A 62 4.93 1.47 -9.53
C LEU A 62 3.56 2.05 -9.83
N SER A 63 2.49 1.33 -9.53
CA SER A 63 1.11 1.78 -9.78
C SER A 63 0.51 2.58 -8.62
N VAL A 64 1.20 2.66 -7.52
CA VAL A 64 0.78 3.43 -6.33
C VAL A 64 1.38 4.86 -6.33
#